data_0b3821574c1d764e92cf5054fcbc8bdf
#
_entry.id   0b3821574c1d764e92cf5054fcbc8bdf
#
_cell.length_a   1.000
_cell.length_b   1.000
_cell.length_c   1.000
_cell.angle_alpha   90.00
_cell.angle_beta   90.00
_cell.angle_gamma   90.00
#
_symmetry.space_group_name_H-M   'P 1'
#
loop_
_entity.id
_entity.type
_entity.pdbx_description
1 polymer ?
#
loop_
_entity_poly.entity_id
_entity_poly.type
_entity_poly.pdbx_seq_one_letter_code
_entity_poly.pdbx_strand_id
1 'polypeptide(L)'
;LQRGLLMGARGNSGVILSQFFRGIYVGLKEMTENEISVDAFIDCLCSGKDVAYKAVMEPIEGTILTVVREAAEVVSAKKGQIKSYEELFELYLTQARKSLSNTPNLLPVLKEAGVVDSGGAGFIKVIEGMEMAIHGVMLESNDSQATGVESAQAKVSGDIKYGYCTEFIIELKNDANFQESDLRSPLSMMGDSLVLVHDDGLVKVHVHVNKPGQV
;
A
#
# COMPACT_ATOMS: atom_id res chain seq x y z
N LEU A 1 7.78 9.83 8.96
CA LEU A 1 7.39 9.36 7.64
C LEU A 1 6.04 8.63 7.69
N GLN A 2 5.88 7.58 8.50
CA GLN A 2 4.70 6.70 8.55
C GLN A 2 3.38 7.48 8.83
N ARG A 3 3.32 8.34 9.86
CA ARG A 3 2.14 9.17 10.15
C ARG A 3 1.81 10.14 9.01
N GLY A 4 2.83 10.75 8.39
CA GLY A 4 2.64 11.64 7.24
C GLY A 4 2.06 10.91 6.02
N LEU A 5 2.52 9.68 5.77
CA LEU A 5 1.97 8.84 4.70
C LEU A 5 0.49 8.49 4.96
N LEU A 6 0.12 8.15 6.20
CA LEU A 6 -1.27 7.85 6.55
C LEU A 6 -2.17 9.07 6.35
N MET A 7 -1.74 10.24 6.83
CA MET A 7 -2.49 11.50 6.70
C MET A 7 -2.62 11.95 5.23
N GLY A 8 -1.56 11.77 4.43
CA GLY A 8 -1.53 12.12 3.02
C GLY A 8 -2.17 11.10 2.08
N ALA A 9 -2.42 9.88 2.54
CA ALA A 9 -2.98 8.81 1.72
C ALA A 9 -4.33 9.21 1.11
N ARG A 10 -4.55 8.82 -0.16
CA ARG A 10 -5.84 8.99 -0.85
C ARG A 10 -6.18 7.66 -1.53
N GLY A 11 -7.45 7.28 -1.45
CA GLY A 11 -7.94 6.02 -1.99
C GLY A 11 -7.33 4.77 -1.34
N ASN A 12 -7.82 3.59 -1.71
CA ASN A 12 -7.35 2.31 -1.17
C ASN A 12 -5.84 2.12 -1.35
N SER A 13 -5.30 2.39 -2.54
CA SER A 13 -3.87 2.18 -2.81
C SER A 13 -2.97 3.07 -1.95
N GLY A 14 -3.39 4.33 -1.68
CA GLY A 14 -2.66 5.23 -0.80
C GLY A 14 -2.62 4.72 0.64
N VAL A 15 -3.76 4.23 1.16
CA VAL A 15 -3.83 3.65 2.50
C VAL A 15 -3.00 2.38 2.59
N ILE A 16 -3.09 1.47 1.61
CA ILE A 16 -2.29 0.24 1.53
C ILE A 16 -0.79 0.57 1.55
N LEU A 17 -0.36 1.54 0.73
CA LEU A 17 1.04 1.99 0.71
C LEU A 17 1.48 2.53 2.08
N SER A 18 0.64 3.33 2.74
CA SER A 18 0.94 3.84 4.08
C SER A 18 1.11 2.71 5.10
N GLN A 19 0.31 1.66 4.99
CA GLN A 19 0.37 0.49 5.88
C GLN A 19 1.58 -0.40 5.60
N PHE A 20 2.01 -0.51 4.35
CA PHE A 20 3.27 -1.16 4.01
C PHE A 20 4.45 -0.46 4.73
N PHE A 21 4.55 0.86 4.65
CA PHE A 21 5.60 1.60 5.36
C PHE A 21 5.44 1.57 6.88
N ARG A 22 4.21 1.46 7.38
CA ARG A 22 3.97 1.23 8.81
C ARG A 22 4.54 -0.10 9.27
N GLY A 23 4.34 -1.17 8.50
CA GLY A 23 4.91 -2.48 8.81
C GLY A 23 6.43 -2.47 8.81
N ILE A 24 7.06 -1.77 7.86
CA ILE A 24 8.52 -1.54 7.87
C ILE A 24 8.93 -0.80 9.16
N TYR A 25 8.23 0.28 9.52
CA TYR A 25 8.52 1.04 10.74
C TYR A 25 8.41 0.18 12.01
N VAL A 26 7.37 -0.66 12.10
CA VAL A 26 7.19 -1.57 13.25
C VAL A 26 8.37 -2.53 13.37
N GLY A 27 8.84 -3.10 12.25
CA GLY A 27 10.01 -3.96 12.23
C GLY A 27 11.31 -3.24 12.65
N LEU A 28 11.45 -1.98 12.23
CA LEU A 28 12.64 -1.17 12.55
C LEU A 28 12.65 -0.64 13.98
N LYS A 29 11.49 -0.35 14.56
CA LYS A 29 11.35 0.31 15.86
C LYS A 29 11.99 -0.45 17.01
N GLU A 30 12.04 -1.78 16.92
CA GLU A 30 12.61 -2.66 17.95
C GLU A 30 14.12 -2.87 17.78
N MET A 31 14.69 -2.36 16.68
CA MET A 31 16.13 -2.48 16.42
C MET A 31 16.89 -1.38 17.15
N THR A 32 17.90 -1.79 17.92
CA THR A 32 18.77 -0.87 18.68
C THR A 32 20.08 -0.57 17.97
N GLU A 33 20.35 -1.23 16.86
CA GLU A 33 21.57 -1.13 16.09
C GLU A 33 21.51 0.08 15.14
N ASN A 34 22.65 0.76 14.94
CA ASN A 34 22.74 1.88 13.99
C ASN A 34 22.79 1.41 12.53
N GLU A 35 23.04 0.14 12.29
CA GLU A 35 23.09 -0.48 10.97
C GLU A 35 22.09 -1.64 10.91
N ILE A 36 21.31 -1.67 9.84
CA ILE A 36 20.31 -2.71 9.62
C ILE A 36 20.92 -3.72 8.66
N SER A 37 20.95 -4.99 9.04
CA SER A 37 21.38 -6.06 8.15
C SER A 37 20.36 -6.29 7.03
N VAL A 38 20.82 -6.83 5.89
CA VAL A 38 19.94 -7.20 4.76
C VAL A 38 18.84 -8.15 5.20
N ASP A 39 19.17 -9.15 6.00
CA ASP A 39 18.21 -10.13 6.52
C ASP A 39 17.13 -9.48 7.42
N ALA A 40 17.55 -8.54 8.28
CA ALA A 40 16.62 -7.79 9.12
C ALA A 40 15.70 -6.89 8.29
N PHE A 41 16.22 -6.28 7.22
CA PHE A 41 15.39 -5.48 6.33
C PHE A 41 14.42 -6.32 5.50
N ILE A 42 14.79 -7.55 5.13
CA ILE A 42 13.85 -8.51 4.52
C ILE A 42 12.69 -8.80 5.47
N ASP A 43 12.94 -8.98 6.77
CA ASP A 43 11.87 -9.16 7.76
C ASP A 43 10.97 -7.93 7.85
N CYS A 44 11.53 -6.73 7.75
CA CYS A 44 10.75 -5.48 7.68
C CYS A 44 9.86 -5.42 6.43
N LEU A 45 10.36 -5.85 5.26
CA LEU A 45 9.55 -5.91 4.04
C LEU A 45 8.39 -6.92 4.19
N CYS A 46 8.62 -8.06 4.83
CA CYS A 46 7.59 -9.04 5.14
C CYS A 46 6.56 -8.48 6.13
N SER A 47 7.00 -7.78 7.18
CA SER A 47 6.12 -7.07 8.09
C SER A 47 5.28 -6.02 7.37
N GLY A 48 5.88 -5.27 6.43
CA GLY A 48 5.20 -4.33 5.55
C GLY A 48 4.05 -4.97 4.77
N LYS A 49 4.33 -6.11 4.14
CA LYS A 49 3.34 -6.93 3.44
C LYS A 49 2.19 -7.33 4.37
N ASP A 50 2.51 -7.88 5.55
CA ASP A 50 1.50 -8.40 6.48
C ASP A 50 0.58 -7.29 7.02
N VAL A 51 1.14 -6.13 7.36
CA VAL A 51 0.37 -4.97 7.82
C VAL A 51 -0.52 -4.41 6.70
N ALA A 52 -0.02 -4.35 5.46
CA ALA A 52 -0.80 -3.92 4.31
C ALA A 52 -2.00 -4.83 4.04
N TYR A 53 -1.82 -6.16 4.09
CA TYR A 53 -2.92 -7.12 3.92
C TYR A 53 -3.96 -7.04 5.04
N LYS A 54 -3.53 -6.88 6.31
CA LYS A 54 -4.44 -6.77 7.45
C LYS A 54 -5.30 -5.51 7.42
N ALA A 55 -4.86 -4.46 6.75
CA ALA A 55 -5.61 -3.21 6.66
C ALA A 55 -6.85 -3.30 5.77
N VAL A 56 -6.90 -4.27 4.86
CA VAL A 56 -7.99 -4.45 3.89
C VAL A 56 -8.88 -5.60 4.33
N MET A 57 -10.19 -5.37 4.38
CA MET A 57 -11.16 -6.41 4.79
C MET A 57 -11.19 -7.59 3.82
N GLU A 58 -11.24 -7.29 2.53
CA GLU A 58 -11.29 -8.26 1.46
C GLU A 58 -10.13 -7.98 0.48
N PRO A 59 -8.94 -8.54 0.72
CA PRO A 59 -7.81 -8.38 -0.17
C PRO A 59 -8.11 -8.95 -1.56
N ILE A 60 -7.94 -8.11 -2.59
CA ILE A 60 -8.19 -8.50 -3.99
C ILE A 60 -6.85 -8.75 -4.67
N GLU A 61 -6.68 -9.96 -5.22
CA GLU A 61 -5.51 -10.31 -6.02
C GLU A 61 -5.53 -9.61 -7.39
N GLY A 62 -4.35 -9.37 -7.94
CA GLY A 62 -4.20 -8.57 -9.16
C GLY A 62 -4.10 -7.06 -8.88
N THR A 63 -3.82 -6.67 -7.63
CA THR A 63 -3.66 -5.29 -7.19
C THR A 63 -2.28 -5.04 -6.59
N ILE A 64 -2.03 -3.82 -6.11
CA ILE A 64 -0.82 -3.45 -5.34
C ILE A 64 -0.48 -4.48 -4.26
N LEU A 65 -1.49 -5.09 -3.61
CA LEU A 65 -1.28 -6.12 -2.59
C LEU A 65 -0.55 -7.33 -3.14
N THR A 66 -0.94 -7.82 -4.31
CA THR A 66 -0.27 -8.95 -4.97
C THR A 66 1.19 -8.62 -5.29
N VAL A 67 1.44 -7.42 -5.82
CA VAL A 67 2.80 -6.96 -6.15
C VAL A 67 3.69 -6.92 -4.91
N VAL A 68 3.18 -6.32 -3.83
CA VAL A 68 3.89 -6.25 -2.53
C VAL A 68 4.15 -7.65 -1.97
N ARG A 69 3.15 -8.53 -2.00
CA ARG A 69 3.24 -9.88 -1.44
C ARG A 69 4.28 -10.72 -2.18
N GLU A 70 4.15 -10.83 -3.50
CA GLU A 70 5.02 -11.71 -4.28
C GLU A 70 6.47 -11.24 -4.26
N ALA A 71 6.72 -9.92 -4.26
CA ALA A 71 8.07 -9.39 -4.14
C ALA A 71 8.69 -9.72 -2.76
N ALA A 72 7.93 -9.53 -1.67
CA ALA A 72 8.40 -9.84 -0.32
C ALA A 72 8.66 -11.36 -0.12
N GLU A 73 7.79 -12.22 -0.65
CA GLU A 73 7.93 -13.68 -0.57
C GLU A 73 9.20 -14.19 -1.25
N VAL A 74 9.55 -13.63 -2.42
CA VAL A 74 10.76 -14.05 -3.16
C VAL A 74 12.03 -13.71 -2.39
N VAL A 75 12.15 -12.51 -1.84
CA VAL A 75 13.33 -12.13 -1.05
C VAL A 75 13.38 -12.87 0.27
N SER A 76 12.23 -13.11 0.90
CA SER A 76 12.12 -13.93 2.12
C SER A 76 12.61 -15.37 1.90
N ALA A 77 12.24 -15.98 0.77
CA ALA A 77 12.68 -17.34 0.43
C ALA A 77 14.19 -17.45 0.20
N LYS A 78 14.87 -16.34 -0.09
CA LYS A 78 16.32 -16.27 -0.28
C LYS A 78 17.05 -15.60 0.89
N LYS A 79 16.40 -15.39 2.02
CA LYS A 79 17.01 -14.83 3.22
C LYS A 79 18.26 -15.64 3.62
N GLY A 80 19.31 -14.96 4.05
CA GLY A 80 20.63 -15.54 4.33
C GLY A 80 21.51 -15.79 3.11
N GLN A 81 20.96 -15.75 1.89
CA GLN A 81 21.71 -15.89 0.63
C GLN A 81 22.04 -14.54 0.00
N ILE A 82 21.16 -13.56 0.15
CA ILE A 82 21.31 -12.18 -0.35
C ILE A 82 22.36 -11.47 0.48
N LYS A 83 23.40 -10.88 -0.17
CA LYS A 83 24.57 -10.35 0.53
C LYS A 83 24.66 -8.83 0.57
N SER A 84 23.88 -8.15 -0.27
CA SER A 84 23.90 -6.69 -0.32
C SER A 84 22.47 -6.13 -0.53
N TYR A 85 22.31 -4.83 -0.26
CA TYR A 85 21.05 -4.14 -0.53
C TYR A 85 20.77 -4.01 -2.03
N GLU A 86 21.82 -3.86 -2.84
CA GLU A 86 21.70 -3.83 -4.31
C GLU A 86 21.08 -5.14 -4.82
N GLU A 87 21.62 -6.29 -4.38
CA GLU A 87 21.08 -7.61 -4.74
C GLU A 87 19.64 -7.78 -4.24
N LEU A 88 19.34 -7.29 -3.04
CA LEU A 88 17.99 -7.32 -2.47
C LEU A 88 16.99 -6.55 -3.34
N PHE A 89 17.31 -5.29 -3.68
CA PHE A 89 16.39 -4.45 -4.44
C PHE A 89 16.26 -4.91 -5.88
N GLU A 90 17.33 -5.39 -6.53
CA GLU A 90 17.27 -5.98 -7.85
C GLU A 90 16.30 -7.18 -7.89
N LEU A 91 16.41 -8.09 -6.91
CA LEU A 91 15.54 -9.26 -6.82
C LEU A 91 14.09 -8.86 -6.52
N TYR A 92 13.89 -7.95 -5.56
CA TYR A 92 12.57 -7.45 -5.18
C TYR A 92 11.86 -6.78 -6.34
N LEU A 93 12.54 -5.87 -7.05
CA LEU A 93 11.99 -5.16 -8.21
C LEU A 93 11.74 -6.08 -9.40
N THR A 94 12.62 -7.05 -9.64
CA THR A 94 12.42 -8.03 -10.70
C THR A 94 11.12 -8.80 -10.48
N GLN A 95 10.87 -9.28 -9.26
CA GLN A 95 9.63 -9.97 -8.95
C GLN A 95 8.43 -9.01 -8.96
N ALA A 96 8.56 -7.81 -8.41
CA ALA A 96 7.49 -6.82 -8.41
C ALA A 96 7.02 -6.48 -9.84
N ARG A 97 7.95 -6.26 -10.78
CA ARG A 97 7.64 -6.00 -12.19
C ARG A 97 6.96 -7.20 -12.86
N LYS A 98 7.41 -8.42 -12.57
CA LYS A 98 6.77 -9.65 -13.03
C LYS A 98 5.35 -9.78 -12.51
N SER A 99 5.16 -9.54 -11.21
CA SER A 99 3.84 -9.54 -10.57
C SER A 99 2.92 -8.49 -11.17
N LEU A 100 3.41 -7.27 -11.37
CA LEU A 100 2.64 -6.20 -12.00
C LEU A 100 2.16 -6.58 -13.41
N SER A 101 3.05 -7.13 -14.23
CA SER A 101 2.69 -7.58 -15.60
C SER A 101 1.62 -8.67 -15.60
N ASN A 102 1.50 -9.44 -14.52
CA ASN A 102 0.53 -10.51 -14.36
C ASN A 102 -0.82 -10.04 -13.77
N THR A 103 -0.93 -8.82 -13.27
CA THR A 103 -2.17 -8.31 -12.64
C THR A 103 -3.42 -8.43 -13.53
N PRO A 104 -3.35 -8.22 -14.89
CA PRO A 104 -4.50 -8.40 -15.76
C PRO A 104 -5.01 -9.85 -15.84
N ASN A 105 -4.14 -10.84 -15.55
CA ASN A 105 -4.55 -12.23 -15.53
C ASN A 105 -5.26 -12.64 -14.23
N LEU A 106 -5.06 -11.85 -13.17
CA LEU A 106 -5.66 -12.08 -11.85
C LEU A 106 -6.95 -11.27 -11.65
N LEU A 107 -7.04 -10.10 -12.27
CA LEU A 107 -8.18 -9.19 -12.11
C LEU A 107 -8.80 -8.88 -13.48
N PRO A 108 -9.97 -9.48 -13.80
CA PRO A 108 -10.57 -9.41 -15.14
C PRO A 108 -10.80 -7.98 -15.66
N VAL A 109 -11.18 -7.04 -14.79
CA VAL A 109 -11.40 -5.64 -15.19
C VAL A 109 -10.14 -4.97 -15.76
N LEU A 110 -8.95 -5.34 -15.27
CA LEU A 110 -7.67 -4.86 -15.82
C LEU A 110 -7.41 -5.44 -17.20
N LYS A 111 -7.75 -6.73 -17.40
CA LYS A 111 -7.61 -7.39 -18.69
C LYS A 111 -8.53 -6.78 -19.74
N GLU A 112 -9.79 -6.52 -19.38
CA GLU A 112 -10.77 -5.86 -20.26
C GLU A 112 -10.35 -4.45 -20.64
N ALA A 113 -9.77 -3.70 -19.68
CA ALA A 113 -9.25 -2.36 -19.90
C ALA A 113 -7.90 -2.33 -20.63
N GLY A 114 -7.21 -3.47 -20.76
CA GLY A 114 -5.88 -3.56 -21.38
C GLY A 114 -4.78 -2.85 -20.59
N VAL A 115 -4.90 -2.79 -19.25
CA VAL A 115 -3.98 -2.08 -18.36
C VAL A 115 -3.50 -2.97 -17.23
N VAL A 116 -2.39 -2.57 -16.59
CA VAL A 116 -1.92 -3.16 -15.33
C VAL A 116 -2.47 -2.37 -14.14
N ASP A 117 -2.32 -2.93 -12.92
CA ASP A 117 -2.73 -2.22 -11.70
C ASP A 117 -1.90 -0.95 -11.48
N SER A 118 -2.57 0.20 -11.42
CA SER A 118 -1.94 1.50 -11.25
C SER A 118 -1.30 1.69 -9.87
N GLY A 119 -1.90 1.10 -8.83
CA GLY A 119 -1.35 1.11 -7.47
C GLY A 119 -0.03 0.33 -7.40
N GLY A 120 0.02 -0.85 -8.01
CA GLY A 120 1.24 -1.65 -8.13
C GLY A 120 2.32 -0.96 -8.96
N ALA A 121 1.93 -0.29 -10.06
CA ALA A 121 2.87 0.50 -10.85
C ALA A 121 3.47 1.65 -10.04
N GLY A 122 2.65 2.39 -9.29
CA GLY A 122 3.11 3.46 -8.39
C GLY A 122 4.02 2.94 -7.29
N PHE A 123 3.68 1.79 -6.68
CA PHE A 123 4.51 1.13 -5.68
C PHE A 123 5.92 0.83 -6.22
N ILE A 124 6.02 0.25 -7.42
CA ILE A 124 7.31 -0.04 -8.06
C ILE A 124 8.14 1.24 -8.21
N LYS A 125 7.53 2.37 -8.59
CA LYS A 125 8.26 3.65 -8.70
C LYS A 125 8.83 4.13 -7.38
N VAL A 126 8.13 3.90 -6.27
CA VAL A 126 8.66 4.22 -4.93
C VAL A 126 9.87 3.34 -4.60
N ILE A 127 9.79 2.03 -4.88
CA ILE A 127 10.90 1.11 -4.62
C ILE A 127 12.10 1.37 -5.56
N GLU A 128 11.87 1.74 -6.82
CA GLU A 128 12.91 2.19 -7.76
C GLU A 128 13.64 3.43 -7.20
N GLY A 129 12.92 4.39 -6.62
CA GLY A 129 13.51 5.55 -5.96
C GLY A 129 14.39 5.17 -4.76
N MET A 130 14.00 4.14 -3.99
CA MET A 130 14.82 3.61 -2.89
C MET A 130 16.10 2.93 -3.41
N GLU A 131 16.00 2.14 -4.48
CA GLU A 131 17.15 1.53 -5.15
C GLU A 131 18.14 2.60 -5.66
N MET A 132 17.64 3.65 -6.32
CA MET A 132 18.49 4.76 -6.77
C MET A 132 19.24 5.42 -5.60
N ALA A 133 18.59 5.61 -4.47
CA ALA A 133 19.22 6.18 -3.29
C ALA A 133 20.36 5.30 -2.74
N ILE A 134 20.24 3.98 -2.80
CA ILE A 134 21.32 3.03 -2.43
C ILE A 134 22.53 3.21 -3.34
N HIS A 135 22.32 3.47 -4.62
CA HIS A 135 23.38 3.77 -5.58
C HIS A 135 23.92 5.23 -5.49
N GLY A 136 23.48 5.99 -4.47
CA GLY A 136 23.90 7.37 -4.26
C GLY A 136 23.30 8.38 -5.24
N VAL A 137 22.29 7.96 -6.03
CA VAL A 137 21.55 8.84 -6.94
C VAL A 137 20.45 9.53 -6.16
N MET A 138 20.59 10.82 -5.92
CA MET A 138 19.55 11.65 -5.31
C MET A 138 18.80 12.39 -6.41
N LEU A 139 17.48 12.22 -6.42
CA LEU A 139 16.60 13.02 -7.29
C LEU A 139 16.50 14.42 -6.68
N GLU A 140 16.97 15.45 -7.39
CA GLU A 140 16.63 16.82 -7.04
C GLU A 140 15.14 17.04 -7.29
N SER A 141 14.43 17.59 -6.29
CA SER A 141 13.04 18.01 -6.48
C SER A 141 13.01 19.15 -7.49
N ASN A 142 12.77 18.83 -8.74
CA ASN A 142 12.36 19.85 -9.69
C ASN A 142 10.93 20.26 -9.32
N ASP A 143 10.76 21.45 -8.73
CA ASP A 143 9.49 22.14 -8.50
C ASP A 143 8.76 22.52 -9.82
N SER A 144 9.17 21.97 -10.94
CA SER A 144 8.53 22.12 -12.22
C SER A 144 7.30 21.21 -12.29
N GLN A 145 6.17 21.83 -11.94
CA GLN A 145 4.82 21.49 -12.39
C GLN A 145 4.60 19.98 -12.61
N ALA A 146 3.93 19.35 -11.66
CA ALA A 146 3.17 18.16 -11.97
C ALA A 146 2.24 18.50 -13.15
N THR A 147 2.75 18.31 -14.36
CA THR A 147 1.92 18.27 -15.55
C THR A 147 0.94 17.15 -15.28
N GLY A 148 -0.33 17.55 -15.10
CA GLY A 148 -1.40 16.61 -14.85
C GLY A 148 -1.27 15.47 -15.86
N VAL A 149 -0.91 14.30 -15.39
CA VAL A 149 -1.12 13.09 -16.13
C VAL A 149 -2.63 13.06 -16.28
N GLU A 150 -3.12 13.36 -17.48
CA GLU A 150 -4.50 13.07 -17.83
C GLU A 150 -4.68 11.59 -17.50
N SER A 151 -5.35 11.33 -16.38
CA SER A 151 -5.76 9.99 -16.04
C SER A 151 -6.64 9.55 -17.20
N ALA A 152 -6.13 8.62 -18.01
CA ALA A 152 -6.97 7.93 -18.97
C ALA A 152 -8.11 7.36 -18.12
N GLN A 153 -9.28 7.99 -18.20
CA GLN A 153 -10.49 7.49 -17.58
C GLN A 153 -10.80 6.17 -18.27
N ALA A 154 -10.28 5.09 -17.73
CA ALA A 154 -10.74 3.76 -18.10
C ALA A 154 -12.24 3.80 -17.86
N LYS A 155 -13.03 3.65 -18.93
CA LYS A 155 -14.47 3.46 -18.82
C LYS A 155 -14.65 2.15 -18.06
N VAL A 156 -14.86 2.26 -16.75
CA VAL A 156 -15.23 1.12 -15.93
C VAL A 156 -16.63 0.71 -16.40
N SER A 157 -16.70 -0.31 -17.24
CA SER A 157 -17.93 -0.91 -17.72
C SER A 157 -18.42 -1.98 -16.74
N GLY A 158 -18.51 -1.66 -15.46
CA GLY A 158 -19.08 -2.49 -14.43
C GLY A 158 -20.24 -1.76 -13.74
N ASP A 159 -21.24 -2.47 -13.29
CA ASP A 159 -22.30 -1.91 -12.43
C ASP A 159 -21.67 -1.38 -11.14
N ILE A 160 -21.49 -0.06 -11.05
CA ILE A 160 -21.02 0.60 -9.84
C ILE A 160 -22.13 0.51 -8.80
N LYS A 161 -21.97 -0.41 -7.85
CA LYS A 161 -22.96 -0.65 -6.79
C LYS A 161 -23.01 0.52 -5.80
N TYR A 162 -21.85 1.12 -5.47
CA TYR A 162 -21.73 2.24 -4.57
C TYR A 162 -21.01 3.40 -5.27
N GLY A 163 -21.72 4.52 -5.44
CA GLY A 163 -21.31 5.62 -6.32
C GLY A 163 -20.34 6.63 -5.71
N TYR A 164 -20.13 6.60 -4.39
CA TYR A 164 -19.31 7.60 -3.70
C TYR A 164 -18.15 6.96 -2.95
N CYS A 165 -16.92 7.38 -3.29
CA CYS A 165 -15.74 7.14 -2.50
C CYS A 165 -15.74 8.12 -1.33
N THR A 166 -15.85 7.62 -0.10
CA THR A 166 -15.95 8.43 1.11
C THR A 166 -14.74 8.18 2.01
N GLU A 167 -14.04 9.25 2.34
CA GLU A 167 -12.87 9.20 3.23
C GLU A 167 -13.00 10.21 4.36
N PHE A 168 -12.57 9.81 5.55
CA PHE A 168 -12.46 10.70 6.69
C PHE A 168 -11.39 10.23 7.67
N ILE A 169 -10.97 11.15 8.54
CA ILE A 169 -10.00 10.89 9.61
C ILE A 169 -10.66 11.33 10.93
N ILE A 170 -10.60 10.45 11.93
CA ILE A 170 -11.03 10.73 13.29
C ILE A 170 -9.79 10.85 14.16
N GLU A 171 -9.69 11.91 14.94
CA GLU A 171 -8.75 12.04 16.04
C GLU A 171 -9.45 11.64 17.34
N LEU A 172 -8.97 10.54 17.95
CA LEU A 172 -9.57 9.99 19.16
C LEU A 172 -9.14 10.81 20.38
N LYS A 173 -10.11 11.22 21.20
CA LYS A 173 -9.83 11.88 22.50
C LYS A 173 -9.26 10.90 23.52
N ASN A 174 -9.61 9.63 23.40
CA ASN A 174 -9.12 8.54 24.25
C ASN A 174 -8.95 7.27 23.42
N ASP A 175 -7.70 6.95 23.13
CA ASP A 175 -7.33 5.83 22.30
C ASP A 175 -7.54 4.47 22.99
N ALA A 176 -7.38 4.43 24.31
CA ALA A 176 -7.42 3.20 25.09
C ALA A 176 -8.77 2.45 25.05
N ASN A 177 -9.87 3.18 24.78
CA ASN A 177 -11.22 2.62 24.76
C ASN A 177 -11.75 2.38 23.34
N PHE A 178 -10.99 2.73 22.31
CA PHE A 178 -11.45 2.57 20.93
C PHE A 178 -11.38 1.10 20.50
N GLN A 179 -12.47 0.60 19.93
CA GLN A 179 -12.53 -0.70 19.31
C GLN A 179 -12.82 -0.53 17.82
N GLU A 180 -11.95 -1.03 16.95
CA GLU A 180 -12.16 -0.95 15.50
C GLU A 180 -13.51 -1.55 15.06
N SER A 181 -14.00 -2.58 15.75
CA SER A 181 -15.28 -3.22 15.50
C SER A 181 -16.46 -2.25 15.55
N ASP A 182 -16.37 -1.20 16.40
CA ASP A 182 -17.45 -0.24 16.61
C ASP A 182 -17.73 0.63 15.37
N LEU A 183 -16.70 0.85 14.55
CA LEU A 183 -16.81 1.51 13.25
C LEU A 183 -16.89 0.50 12.10
N ARG A 184 -16.08 -0.56 12.14
CA ARG A 184 -16.00 -1.55 11.08
C ARG A 184 -17.33 -2.22 10.80
N SER A 185 -18.05 -2.66 11.85
CA SER A 185 -19.31 -3.38 11.70
C SER A 185 -20.42 -2.56 11.04
N PRO A 186 -20.73 -1.33 11.47
CA PRO A 186 -21.75 -0.53 10.80
C PRO A 186 -21.33 -0.10 9.39
N LEU A 187 -20.07 0.27 9.17
CA LEU A 187 -19.60 0.73 7.87
C LEU A 187 -19.62 -0.38 6.81
N SER A 188 -19.30 -1.62 7.18
CA SER A 188 -19.37 -2.78 6.28
C SER A 188 -20.78 -3.10 5.80
N MET A 189 -21.80 -2.69 6.55
CA MET A 189 -23.22 -2.84 6.14
C MET A 189 -23.68 -1.70 5.22
N MET A 190 -22.99 -0.56 5.20
CA MET A 190 -23.35 0.63 4.42
C MET A 190 -22.76 0.65 3.03
N GLY A 191 -21.67 -0.10 2.81
CA GLY A 191 -20.90 -0.04 1.57
C GLY A 191 -19.96 -1.20 1.35
N ASP A 192 -19.06 -1.02 0.38
CA ASP A 192 -17.96 -1.95 0.09
C ASP A 192 -16.60 -1.25 0.10
N SER A 193 -15.55 -1.99 -0.25
CA SER A 193 -14.17 -1.48 -0.33
C SER A 193 -13.68 -0.80 0.97
N LEU A 194 -14.20 -1.26 2.11
CA LEU A 194 -13.86 -0.67 3.41
C LEU A 194 -12.40 -0.95 3.77
N VAL A 195 -11.67 0.12 3.97
CA VAL A 195 -10.34 0.14 4.60
C VAL A 195 -10.43 1.00 5.85
N LEU A 196 -10.09 0.41 7.00
CA LEU A 196 -10.07 1.08 8.29
C LEU A 196 -8.72 0.85 8.94
N VAL A 197 -8.04 1.93 9.26
CA VAL A 197 -6.71 1.93 9.89
C VAL A 197 -6.78 2.76 11.15
N HIS A 198 -6.39 2.13 12.26
CA HIS A 198 -6.19 2.79 13.55
C HIS A 198 -4.69 2.82 13.88
N ASP A 199 -4.17 4.01 14.18
CA ASP A 199 -2.76 4.23 14.51
C ASP A 199 -2.57 5.50 15.34
N ASP A 200 -2.00 5.34 16.54
CA ASP A 200 -1.60 6.43 17.45
C ASP A 200 -2.69 7.51 17.62
N GLY A 201 -3.89 7.07 18.01
CA GLY A 201 -5.05 7.95 18.25
C GLY A 201 -5.71 8.49 16.98
N LEU A 202 -5.26 8.10 15.81
CA LEU A 202 -5.89 8.43 14.53
C LEU A 202 -6.60 7.22 13.94
N VAL A 203 -7.84 7.42 13.50
CA VAL A 203 -8.57 6.43 12.71
C VAL A 203 -8.82 6.99 11.32
N LYS A 204 -8.28 6.33 10.30
CA LYS A 204 -8.56 6.66 8.90
C LYS A 204 -9.50 5.63 8.32
N VAL A 205 -10.55 6.12 7.68
CA VAL A 205 -11.57 5.31 7.01
C VAL A 205 -11.64 5.68 5.54
N HIS A 206 -11.72 4.65 4.70
CA HIS A 206 -12.12 4.73 3.30
C HIS A 206 -13.22 3.72 3.05
N VAL A 207 -14.32 4.11 2.41
CA VAL A 207 -15.45 3.23 2.10
C VAL A 207 -16.20 3.73 0.87
N HIS A 208 -16.71 2.83 0.04
CA HIS A 208 -17.63 3.18 -1.04
C HIS A 208 -19.07 3.04 -0.55
N VAL A 209 -19.86 4.10 -0.68
CA VAL A 209 -21.25 4.15 -0.19
C VAL A 209 -22.15 4.89 -1.17
N ASN A 210 -23.47 4.75 -1.02
CA ASN A 210 -24.44 5.53 -1.79
C ASN A 210 -24.95 6.78 -1.04
N LYS A 211 -24.71 6.85 0.26
CA LYS A 211 -25.18 7.96 1.11
C LYS A 211 -24.06 8.44 2.05
N PRO A 212 -23.08 9.20 1.53
CA PRO A 212 -21.92 9.61 2.31
C PRO A 212 -22.28 10.44 3.55
N GLY A 213 -23.39 11.17 3.54
CA GLY A 213 -23.85 11.93 4.71
C GLY A 213 -24.41 11.09 5.85
N GLN A 214 -24.47 9.76 5.73
CA GLN A 214 -24.87 8.83 6.77
C GLN A 214 -23.70 8.09 7.41
N VAL A 215 -22.51 8.24 6.85
CA VAL A 215 -21.24 7.72 7.34
C VAL A 215 -20.65 8.68 8.37
#